data_0383bddef2bf1d4eb152d809222c598d
#
_entry.id   0383bddef2bf1d4eb152d809222c598d
#
_cell.length_a   1.000
_cell.length_b   1.000
_cell.length_c   1.000
_cell.angle_alpha   90.00
_cell.angle_beta   90.00
_cell.angle_gamma   90.00
#
_symmetry.space_group_name_H-M   'P 1'
#
loop_
_entity.id
_entity.type
_entity.pdbx_description
1 polymer ?
#
loop_
_entity_poly.entity_id
_entity_poly.type
_entity_poly.pdbx_seq_one_letter_code
_entity_poly.pdbx_strand_id
1 'polypeptide(L)'
;MKRWATLLSALLAICGGALLLLQYSQNAVAQGQNGIHAGWVMLFDGNNLDNWNAIGTANWKLDEDGVVIADSGNGFLVSKTAYADFRLRAEFWLEDRTNSGIFIRCTDPASVSGKTAYEVNIWDTRPEQKYGTGAIVDIAAVDPMPHAGGKWNTYDITAKGDTFTVILNGQKTVDGAKADKFASGRIALQHGKGVTDDKGVVKFRKVEIKPL
;
A
#
# COMPACT_ATOMS: atom_id res chain seq x y z
N MET A 1 -27.04 -0.88 68.04
CA MET A 1 -26.48 0.13 67.13
C MET A 1 -25.22 -0.41 66.45
N LYS A 2 -25.30 -1.48 65.67
CA LYS A 2 -24.12 -2.02 64.91
C LYS A 2 -24.62 -2.83 63.67
N ARG A 3 -25.29 -2.19 62.71
CA ARG A 3 -25.72 -2.85 61.46
C ARG A 3 -25.75 -1.94 60.22
N TRP A 4 -25.19 -0.74 60.27
CA TRP A 4 -25.28 0.22 59.18
C TRP A 4 -23.90 0.54 58.50
N ALA A 5 -22.80 -0.04 58.99
CA ALA A 5 -21.47 0.25 58.47
C ALA A 5 -21.00 -0.64 57.32
N THR A 6 -21.71 -1.74 57.03
CA THR A 6 -21.30 -2.74 56.03
C THR A 6 -21.92 -2.57 54.63
N LEU A 7 -22.90 -1.69 54.49
CA LEU A 7 -23.56 -1.46 53.16
C LEU A 7 -22.93 -0.32 52.35
N LEU A 8 -22.14 0.59 52.94
CA LEU A 8 -21.47 1.66 52.19
C LEU A 8 -20.20 1.20 51.47
N SER A 9 -19.54 0.15 51.97
CA SER A 9 -18.28 -0.33 51.37
C SER A 9 -18.48 -1.12 50.07
N ALA A 10 -19.64 -1.72 49.88
CA ALA A 10 -19.93 -2.52 48.67
C ALA A 10 -20.32 -1.65 47.45
N LEU A 11 -20.92 -0.49 47.65
CA LEU A 11 -21.32 0.41 46.57
C LEU A 11 -20.13 1.19 45.97
N LEU A 12 -19.09 1.48 46.74
CA LEU A 12 -17.88 2.15 46.23
C LEU A 12 -17.00 1.24 45.36
N ALA A 13 -17.01 -0.08 45.59
CA ALA A 13 -16.23 -1.03 44.79
C ALA A 13 -16.84 -1.29 43.43
N ILE A 14 -18.18 -1.21 43.27
CA ILE A 14 -18.88 -1.43 42.01
C ILE A 14 -18.75 -0.21 41.09
N CYS A 15 -18.77 1.02 41.62
CA CYS A 15 -18.57 2.23 40.81
C CYS A 15 -17.12 2.39 40.32
N GLY A 16 -16.12 1.96 41.11
CA GLY A 16 -14.72 2.01 40.69
C GLY A 16 -14.37 1.06 39.54
N GLY A 17 -14.97 -0.12 39.55
CA GLY A 17 -14.78 -1.12 38.46
C GLY A 17 -15.39 -0.69 37.15
N ALA A 18 -16.57 -0.08 37.16
CA ALA A 18 -17.26 0.40 35.95
C ALA A 18 -16.55 1.61 35.33
N LEU A 19 -15.98 2.52 36.15
CA LEU A 19 -15.18 3.65 35.63
C LEU A 19 -13.86 3.19 35.02
N LEU A 20 -13.20 2.19 35.59
CA LEU A 20 -11.96 1.62 35.04
C LEU A 20 -12.21 0.88 33.70
N LEU A 21 -13.31 0.15 33.58
CA LEU A 21 -13.67 -0.52 32.34
C LEU A 21 -14.07 0.47 31.23
N LEU A 22 -14.75 1.57 31.57
CA LEU A 22 -15.06 2.66 30.64
C LEU A 22 -13.80 3.41 30.18
N GLN A 23 -12.86 3.67 31.08
CA GLN A 23 -11.58 4.28 30.72
C GLN A 23 -10.72 3.34 29.87
N TYR A 24 -10.75 2.03 30.13
CA TYR A 24 -10.01 1.05 29.33
C TYR A 24 -10.60 0.93 27.91
N SER A 25 -11.93 0.96 27.77
CA SER A 25 -12.59 0.95 26.48
C SER A 25 -12.37 2.24 25.67
N GLN A 26 -12.36 3.40 26.32
CA GLN A 26 -12.06 4.68 25.66
C GLN A 26 -10.60 4.78 25.24
N ASN A 27 -9.66 4.27 26.04
CA ASN A 27 -8.24 4.22 25.67
C ASN A 27 -7.96 3.23 24.55
N ALA A 28 -8.66 2.08 24.48
CA ALA A 28 -8.56 1.13 23.39
C ALA A 28 -9.11 1.70 22.07
N VAL A 29 -10.23 2.43 22.12
CA VAL A 29 -10.79 3.16 20.97
C VAL A 29 -9.87 4.30 20.52
N ALA A 30 -9.26 5.04 21.47
CA ALA A 30 -8.30 6.10 21.15
C ALA A 30 -6.99 5.57 20.55
N GLN A 31 -6.53 4.38 20.96
CA GLN A 31 -5.35 3.73 20.37
C GLN A 31 -5.63 3.16 18.97
N GLY A 32 -6.86 2.71 18.67
CA GLY A 32 -7.27 2.28 17.35
C GLY A 32 -7.40 3.43 16.34
N GLN A 33 -7.57 4.67 16.78
CA GLN A 33 -7.69 5.85 15.91
C GLN A 33 -6.37 6.59 15.68
N ASN A 34 -5.30 6.30 16.40
CA ASN A 34 -4.01 6.98 16.27
C ASN A 34 -3.16 6.55 15.05
N GLY A 35 -3.69 5.72 14.15
CA GLY A 35 -3.03 5.29 12.91
C GLY A 35 -3.48 6.02 11.65
N ILE A 36 -4.55 6.79 11.69
CA ILE A 36 -5.05 7.52 10.51
C ILE A 36 -4.46 8.92 10.53
N HIS A 37 -3.37 9.13 9.79
CA HIS A 37 -2.86 10.48 9.52
C HIS A 37 -3.95 11.28 8.81
N ALA A 38 -4.19 12.54 9.22
CA ALA A 38 -5.28 13.36 8.70
C ALA A 38 -5.30 13.37 7.15
N GLY A 39 -6.40 12.89 6.57
CA GLY A 39 -6.66 12.82 5.14
C GLY A 39 -6.07 11.60 4.40
N TRP A 40 -5.40 10.66 5.09
CA TRP A 40 -4.99 9.40 4.49
C TRP A 40 -6.11 8.35 4.60
N VAL A 41 -6.29 7.60 3.53
CA VAL A 41 -7.19 6.44 3.43
C VAL A 41 -6.34 5.19 3.34
N MET A 42 -6.57 4.23 4.23
CA MET A 42 -5.90 2.95 4.21
C MET A 42 -6.51 2.07 3.12
N LEU A 43 -5.72 1.72 2.10
CA LEU A 43 -6.12 0.79 1.05
C LEU A 43 -5.83 -0.65 1.46
N PHE A 44 -4.72 -0.87 2.19
CA PHE A 44 -4.33 -2.16 2.75
C PHE A 44 -3.59 -1.95 4.07
N ASP A 45 -4.09 -2.58 5.13
CA ASP A 45 -3.61 -2.47 6.51
C ASP A 45 -3.17 -3.81 7.12
N GLY A 46 -3.19 -4.87 6.30
CA GLY A 46 -2.86 -6.22 6.74
C GLY A 46 -4.07 -7.05 7.23
N ASN A 47 -5.27 -6.50 7.31
CA ASN A 47 -6.43 -7.23 7.85
C ASN A 47 -7.20 -8.03 6.79
N ASN A 48 -7.39 -7.44 5.60
CA ASN A 48 -8.15 -8.06 4.51
C ASN A 48 -7.83 -7.41 3.15
N LEU A 49 -8.36 -7.98 2.07
CA LEU A 49 -8.26 -7.45 0.71
C LEU A 49 -9.60 -6.86 0.21
N ASP A 50 -10.48 -6.42 1.10
CA ASP A 50 -11.83 -5.96 0.75
C ASP A 50 -11.84 -4.73 -0.16
N ASN A 51 -10.76 -3.92 -0.15
CA ASN A 51 -10.60 -2.77 -1.05
C ASN A 51 -10.06 -3.14 -2.44
N TRP A 52 -9.78 -4.44 -2.70
CA TRP A 52 -9.10 -4.89 -3.90
C TRP A 52 -9.90 -5.94 -4.67
N ASN A 53 -9.68 -6.00 -5.98
CA ASN A 53 -10.10 -7.10 -6.85
C ASN A 53 -8.85 -7.74 -7.45
N ALA A 54 -8.71 -9.05 -7.31
CA ALA A 54 -7.65 -9.79 -7.98
C ALA A 54 -8.04 -10.06 -9.44
N ILE A 55 -7.10 -9.82 -10.36
CA ILE A 55 -7.22 -10.15 -11.79
C ILE A 55 -5.97 -10.85 -12.28
N GLY A 56 -6.10 -11.66 -13.33
CA GLY A 56 -5.02 -12.50 -13.86
C GLY A 56 -4.83 -13.79 -13.07
N THR A 57 -3.61 -14.33 -13.08
CA THR A 57 -3.25 -15.63 -12.51
C THR A 57 -2.29 -15.55 -11.32
N ALA A 58 -1.96 -14.34 -10.87
CA ALA A 58 -1.07 -14.15 -9.72
C ALA A 58 -1.67 -14.77 -8.45
N ASN A 59 -0.83 -15.52 -7.73
CA ASN A 59 -1.23 -16.27 -6.55
C ASN A 59 -1.17 -15.39 -5.29
N TRP A 60 -2.11 -14.45 -5.16
CA TRP A 60 -2.19 -13.54 -4.03
C TRP A 60 -2.67 -14.25 -2.76
N LYS A 61 -1.92 -14.11 -1.67
CA LYS A 61 -2.23 -14.64 -0.34
C LYS A 61 -2.00 -13.57 0.71
N LEU A 62 -2.86 -13.50 1.70
CA LEU A 62 -2.65 -12.72 2.92
C LEU A 62 -2.12 -13.68 3.99
N ASP A 63 -0.97 -13.35 4.59
CA ASP A 63 -0.39 -14.13 5.67
C ASP A 63 -0.87 -13.66 7.06
N GLU A 64 -0.49 -14.40 8.11
CA GLU A 64 -0.88 -14.12 9.49
C GLU A 64 -0.24 -12.85 10.05
N ASP A 65 0.87 -12.39 9.46
CA ASP A 65 1.58 -11.15 9.83
C ASP A 65 0.98 -9.91 9.15
N GLY A 66 -0.11 -10.07 8.39
CA GLY A 66 -0.78 -8.98 7.68
C GLY A 66 0.00 -8.50 6.45
N VAL A 67 0.71 -9.40 5.79
CA VAL A 67 1.43 -9.13 4.54
C VAL A 67 0.73 -9.83 3.39
N VAL A 68 0.44 -9.10 2.32
CA VAL A 68 -0.04 -9.72 1.08
C VAL A 68 1.16 -10.13 0.23
N ILE A 69 1.15 -11.39 -0.23
CA ILE A 69 2.25 -12.05 -0.92
C ILE A 69 1.75 -12.59 -2.26
N ALA A 70 2.55 -12.45 -3.31
CA ALA A 70 2.44 -13.25 -4.51
C ALA A 70 3.79 -13.88 -4.85
N ASP A 71 3.80 -15.14 -5.26
CA ASP A 71 4.99 -15.97 -5.50
C ASP A 71 5.02 -16.57 -6.90
N SER A 72 3.96 -16.45 -7.66
CA SER A 72 3.82 -17.05 -8.99
C SER A 72 2.63 -16.46 -9.75
N GLY A 73 2.61 -16.70 -11.06
CA GLY A 73 1.59 -16.24 -11.98
C GLY A 73 1.80 -14.80 -12.44
N ASN A 74 0.86 -14.25 -13.18
CA ASN A 74 0.88 -12.88 -13.67
C ASN A 74 -0.48 -12.22 -13.43
N GLY A 75 -0.51 -11.15 -12.68
CA GLY A 75 -1.77 -10.49 -12.34
C GLY A 75 -1.62 -9.31 -11.39
N PHE A 76 -2.75 -8.81 -10.94
CA PHE A 76 -2.82 -7.58 -10.16
C PHE A 76 -3.85 -7.69 -9.03
N LEU A 77 -3.59 -6.94 -7.95
CA LEU A 77 -4.62 -6.47 -7.04
C LEU A 77 -5.01 -5.05 -7.45
N VAL A 78 -6.24 -4.86 -7.90
CA VAL A 78 -6.75 -3.58 -8.41
C VAL A 78 -7.70 -2.96 -7.39
N SER A 79 -7.45 -1.72 -6.98
CA SER A 79 -8.29 -1.01 -6.00
C SER A 79 -9.72 -0.84 -6.51
N LYS A 80 -10.72 -0.95 -5.60
CA LYS A 80 -12.13 -0.71 -5.95
C LYS A 80 -12.46 0.76 -6.18
N THR A 81 -11.66 1.66 -5.63
CA THR A 81 -11.81 3.12 -5.76
C THR A 81 -10.80 3.68 -6.75
N ALA A 82 -11.22 4.66 -7.55
CA ALA A 82 -10.37 5.42 -8.47
C ALA A 82 -9.98 6.77 -7.84
N TYR A 83 -8.82 7.28 -8.25
CA TYR A 83 -8.24 8.52 -7.74
C TYR A 83 -7.70 9.36 -8.90
N ALA A 84 -7.82 10.69 -8.79
CA ALA A 84 -7.26 11.65 -9.76
C ALA A 84 -5.92 12.19 -9.25
N ASP A 85 -5.96 13.17 -8.35
CA ASP A 85 -4.79 13.73 -7.69
C ASP A 85 -4.62 13.09 -6.32
N PHE A 86 -3.42 12.61 -6.01
CA PHE A 86 -3.16 11.90 -4.77
C PHE A 86 -1.67 11.86 -4.41
N ARG A 87 -1.42 11.50 -3.15
CA ARG A 87 -0.16 10.97 -2.66
C ARG A 87 -0.40 9.53 -2.17
N LEU A 88 0.36 8.58 -2.68
CA LEU A 88 0.30 7.15 -2.34
C LEU A 88 1.56 6.75 -1.61
N ARG A 89 1.43 6.01 -0.51
CA ARG A 89 2.53 5.31 0.14
C ARG A 89 2.29 3.83 0.13
N ALA A 90 3.34 3.07 -0.15
CA ALA A 90 3.30 1.62 -0.13
C ALA A 90 4.61 1.06 0.41
N GLU A 91 4.52 0.11 1.31
CA GLU A 91 5.66 -0.68 1.74
C GLU A 91 5.68 -2.00 0.97
N PHE A 92 6.83 -2.32 0.36
CA PHE A 92 7.00 -3.52 -0.45
C PHE A 92 8.35 -4.20 -0.22
N TRP A 93 8.39 -5.49 -0.50
CA TRP A 93 9.59 -6.33 -0.52
C TRP A 93 9.55 -7.22 -1.75
N LEU A 94 10.70 -7.49 -2.37
CA LEU A 94 10.78 -8.41 -3.50
C LEU A 94 12.07 -9.22 -3.47
N GLU A 95 12.05 -10.39 -4.08
CA GLU A 95 13.27 -11.09 -4.50
C GLU A 95 13.90 -10.35 -5.68
N ASP A 96 15.23 -10.37 -5.80
CA ASP A 96 15.98 -9.58 -6.80
C ASP A 96 15.48 -9.73 -8.23
N ARG A 97 15.05 -10.92 -8.63
CA ARG A 97 14.59 -11.22 -9.99
C ARG A 97 13.10 -10.99 -10.24
N THR A 98 12.36 -10.66 -9.21
CA THR A 98 10.91 -10.51 -9.32
C THR A 98 10.56 -9.26 -10.10
N ASN A 99 9.62 -9.40 -11.05
CA ASN A 99 8.99 -8.29 -11.73
C ASN A 99 7.71 -7.90 -11.00
N SER A 100 7.62 -6.64 -10.61
CA SER A 100 6.47 -6.05 -9.95
C SER A 100 6.35 -4.57 -10.32
N GLY A 101 5.32 -3.90 -9.84
CA GLY A 101 5.10 -2.47 -10.04
C GLY A 101 3.85 -1.99 -9.33
N ILE A 102 3.74 -0.69 -9.16
CA ILE A 102 2.52 -0.02 -8.73
C ILE A 102 1.98 0.76 -9.91
N PHE A 103 0.86 0.29 -10.46
CA PHE A 103 0.16 0.99 -11.52
C PHE A 103 -0.78 2.03 -10.93
N ILE A 104 -0.73 3.23 -11.48
CA ILE A 104 -1.52 4.38 -11.02
C ILE A 104 -2.40 4.92 -12.16
N ARG A 105 -3.54 5.49 -11.78
CA ARG A 105 -4.54 6.02 -12.71
C ARG A 105 -4.97 5.00 -13.77
N CYS A 106 -5.15 3.72 -13.36
CA CYS A 106 -5.62 2.67 -14.26
C CYS A 106 -7.06 2.93 -14.69
N THR A 107 -7.26 3.16 -15.99
CA THR A 107 -8.56 3.49 -16.59
C THR A 107 -9.38 2.26 -16.96
N ASP A 108 -8.72 1.09 -17.16
CA ASP A 108 -9.36 -0.20 -17.42
C ASP A 108 -8.95 -1.21 -16.35
N PRO A 109 -9.77 -1.42 -15.29
CA PRO A 109 -9.44 -2.33 -14.21
C PRO A 109 -9.45 -3.82 -14.60
N ALA A 110 -9.98 -4.17 -15.76
CA ALA A 110 -9.96 -5.54 -16.27
C ALA A 110 -8.71 -5.84 -17.12
N SER A 111 -7.99 -4.78 -17.56
CA SER A 111 -6.82 -4.90 -18.45
C SER A 111 -5.75 -3.89 -18.06
N VAL A 112 -5.03 -4.16 -16.97
CA VAL A 112 -3.96 -3.28 -16.46
C VAL A 112 -2.71 -3.43 -17.33
N SER A 113 -2.23 -2.32 -17.87
CA SER A 113 -1.03 -2.26 -18.72
C SER A 113 -0.57 -0.81 -18.92
N GLY A 114 0.60 -0.57 -19.54
CA GLY A 114 1.06 0.76 -19.96
C GLY A 114 0.14 1.46 -20.97
N LYS A 115 -0.82 0.74 -21.57
CA LYS A 115 -1.85 1.34 -22.44
C LYS A 115 -3.02 1.92 -21.65
N THR A 116 -3.22 1.51 -20.41
CA THR A 116 -4.36 1.84 -19.57
C THR A 116 -3.99 2.50 -18.25
N ALA A 117 -2.70 2.55 -17.89
CA ALA A 117 -2.18 3.10 -16.63
C ALA A 117 -0.73 3.58 -16.77
N TYR A 118 -0.23 4.35 -15.79
CA TYR A 118 1.19 4.58 -15.60
C TYR A 118 1.75 3.54 -14.62
N GLU A 119 2.95 3.03 -14.90
CA GLU A 119 3.62 2.04 -14.07
C GLU A 119 4.81 2.66 -13.32
N VAL A 120 4.74 2.73 -11.99
CA VAL A 120 5.90 2.95 -11.13
C VAL A 120 6.55 1.60 -10.88
N ASN A 121 7.69 1.37 -11.52
CA ASN A 121 8.26 0.03 -11.64
C ASN A 121 8.98 -0.44 -10.38
N ILE A 122 8.93 -1.75 -10.15
CA ILE A 122 9.64 -2.51 -9.11
C ILE A 122 10.27 -3.73 -9.77
N TRP A 123 11.42 -3.56 -10.42
CA TRP A 123 12.10 -4.63 -11.13
C TRP A 123 13.59 -4.34 -11.31
N ASP A 124 14.42 -4.86 -10.41
CA ASP A 124 15.85 -4.59 -10.35
C ASP A 124 16.63 -5.22 -11.52
N THR A 125 16.15 -6.33 -12.07
CA THR A 125 16.78 -7.05 -13.18
C THR A 125 16.12 -6.80 -14.52
N ARG A 126 15.35 -5.70 -14.65
CA ARG A 126 14.74 -5.31 -15.94
C ARG A 126 15.84 -5.17 -17.00
N PRO A 127 15.66 -5.78 -18.21
CA PRO A 127 16.65 -5.65 -19.28
C PRO A 127 16.92 -4.19 -19.68
N GLU A 128 15.89 -3.36 -19.72
CA GLU A 128 16.01 -1.93 -19.94
C GLU A 128 16.13 -1.18 -18.59
N GLN A 129 17.34 -1.14 -18.06
CA GLN A 129 17.67 -0.67 -16.70
C GLN A 129 17.15 0.73 -16.38
N LYS A 130 17.16 1.67 -17.34
CA LYS A 130 16.66 3.04 -17.13
C LYS A 130 15.17 3.10 -16.73
N TYR A 131 14.40 2.04 -17.02
CA TYR A 131 13.01 1.89 -16.61
C TYR A 131 12.83 0.79 -15.55
N GLY A 132 13.89 0.43 -14.82
CA GLY A 132 13.85 -0.48 -13.69
C GLY A 132 13.19 0.15 -12.46
N THR A 133 13.53 -0.38 -11.28
CA THR A 133 12.97 0.08 -10.01
C THR A 133 13.16 1.58 -9.83
N GLY A 134 12.07 2.27 -9.46
CA GLY A 134 12.06 3.71 -9.21
C GLY A 134 11.66 4.57 -10.40
N ALA A 135 11.63 4.03 -11.61
CA ALA A 135 11.20 4.74 -12.82
C ALA A 135 9.67 4.77 -12.97
N ILE A 136 9.18 5.67 -13.83
CA ILE A 136 7.85 5.54 -14.45
C ILE A 136 8.08 5.05 -15.87
N VAL A 137 7.66 3.82 -16.16
CA VAL A 137 7.94 3.14 -17.42
C VAL A 137 7.48 3.98 -18.62
N ASP A 138 8.35 4.15 -19.60
CA ASP A 138 8.16 4.95 -20.84
C ASP A 138 7.91 6.45 -20.62
N ILE A 139 7.94 6.95 -19.38
CA ILE A 139 7.68 8.36 -19.03
C ILE A 139 8.93 9.01 -18.42
N ALA A 140 9.49 8.40 -17.37
CA ALA A 140 10.63 8.96 -16.66
C ALA A 140 11.62 7.87 -16.28
N ALA A 141 12.82 7.96 -16.85
CA ALA A 141 13.94 7.09 -16.55
C ALA A 141 14.53 7.39 -15.16
N VAL A 142 15.20 6.40 -14.59
CA VAL A 142 16.00 6.53 -13.37
C VAL A 142 17.47 6.24 -13.67
N ASP A 143 18.39 7.06 -13.11
CA ASP A 143 19.85 6.86 -13.24
C ASP A 143 20.57 7.49 -12.02
N PRO A 144 21.37 6.72 -11.24
CA PRO A 144 21.44 5.26 -11.32
C PRO A 144 20.16 4.59 -10.80
N MET A 145 19.84 3.41 -11.35
CA MET A 145 18.70 2.62 -10.84
C MET A 145 18.99 2.11 -9.43
N PRO A 146 18.12 2.37 -8.44
CA PRO A 146 18.29 1.85 -7.08
C PRO A 146 18.02 0.34 -7.02
N HIS A 147 18.67 -0.33 -6.07
CA HIS A 147 18.44 -1.74 -5.78
C HIS A 147 17.45 -1.90 -4.61
N ALA A 148 16.34 -2.57 -4.86
CA ALA A 148 15.25 -2.76 -3.89
C ALA A 148 15.14 -4.21 -3.38
N GLY A 149 15.71 -5.19 -4.07
CA GLY A 149 15.60 -6.61 -3.73
C GLY A 149 16.14 -6.96 -2.35
N GLY A 150 15.56 -7.99 -1.74
CA GLY A 150 15.99 -8.58 -0.47
C GLY A 150 15.69 -7.77 0.78
N LYS A 151 15.00 -6.63 0.69
CA LYS A 151 14.70 -5.75 1.83
C LYS A 151 13.32 -5.10 1.70
N TRP A 152 12.77 -4.62 2.81
CA TRP A 152 11.60 -3.76 2.80
C TRP A 152 11.95 -2.37 2.29
N ASN A 153 11.10 -1.85 1.44
CA ASN A 153 11.21 -0.55 0.80
C ASN A 153 9.90 0.24 0.97
N THR A 154 9.99 1.55 0.83
CA THR A 154 8.84 2.45 0.85
C THR A 154 8.83 3.28 -0.42
N TYR A 155 7.73 3.22 -1.17
CA TYR A 155 7.40 4.23 -2.16
C TYR A 155 6.53 5.32 -1.56
N ASP A 156 6.83 6.57 -1.97
CA ASP A 156 5.97 7.74 -1.81
C ASP A 156 5.78 8.34 -3.21
N ILE A 157 4.57 8.18 -3.75
CA ILE A 157 4.23 8.54 -5.13
C ILE A 157 3.23 9.68 -5.09
N THR A 158 3.54 10.81 -5.73
CA THR A 158 2.61 11.93 -5.90
C THR A 158 2.21 12.04 -7.36
N ALA A 159 0.89 12.08 -7.61
CA ALA A 159 0.28 12.40 -8.89
C ALA A 159 -0.60 13.63 -8.69
N LYS A 160 -0.29 14.74 -9.37
CA LYS A 160 -1.04 16.00 -9.27
C LYS A 160 -1.13 16.65 -10.65
N GLY A 161 -2.35 16.76 -11.19
CA GLY A 161 -2.56 17.16 -12.58
C GLY A 161 -1.79 16.23 -13.51
N ASP A 162 -0.94 16.78 -14.36
CA ASP A 162 -0.05 16.06 -15.29
C ASP A 162 1.34 15.73 -14.71
N THR A 163 1.56 16.02 -13.42
CA THR A 163 2.89 15.99 -12.79
C THR A 163 3.03 14.82 -11.83
N PHE A 164 4.14 14.09 -11.95
CA PHE A 164 4.44 12.89 -11.16
C PHE A 164 5.78 13.01 -10.45
N THR A 165 5.81 12.62 -9.19
CA THR A 165 7.03 12.51 -8.37
C THR A 165 7.06 11.15 -7.70
N VAL A 166 8.21 10.48 -7.73
CA VAL A 166 8.43 9.18 -7.08
C VAL A 166 9.61 9.31 -6.12
N ILE A 167 9.41 8.86 -4.89
CA ILE A 167 10.43 8.80 -3.85
C ILE A 167 10.51 7.34 -3.39
N LEU A 168 11.70 6.74 -3.48
CA LEU A 168 12.00 5.41 -2.99
C LEU A 168 12.94 5.52 -1.78
N ASN A 169 12.52 5.02 -0.62
CA ASN A 169 13.32 5.03 0.62
C ASN A 169 13.86 6.43 0.98
N GLY A 170 13.05 7.47 0.74
CA GLY A 170 13.43 8.87 0.99
C GLY A 170 14.28 9.53 -0.11
N GLN A 171 14.72 8.77 -1.12
CA GLN A 171 15.44 9.30 -2.27
C GLN A 171 14.47 9.53 -3.45
N LYS A 172 14.48 10.73 -4.02
CA LYS A 172 13.67 11.06 -5.20
C LYS A 172 14.27 10.37 -6.43
N THR A 173 13.51 9.48 -7.07
CA THR A 173 13.88 8.78 -8.29
C THR A 173 13.24 9.41 -9.53
N VAL A 174 12.07 10.04 -9.37
CA VAL A 174 11.44 10.85 -10.41
C VAL A 174 11.03 12.19 -9.79
N ASP A 175 11.37 13.30 -10.43
CA ASP A 175 11.10 14.66 -9.97
C ASP A 175 10.31 15.46 -10.99
N GLY A 176 8.99 15.52 -10.81
CA GLY A 176 8.10 16.37 -11.61
C GLY A 176 7.96 15.95 -13.08
N ALA A 177 8.04 14.64 -13.37
CA ALA A 177 7.80 14.13 -14.72
C ALA A 177 6.40 14.48 -15.22
N LYS A 178 6.27 14.77 -16.51
CA LYS A 178 5.02 15.18 -17.13
C LYS A 178 4.40 14.06 -17.98
N ALA A 179 3.12 13.77 -17.74
CA ALA A 179 2.31 12.91 -18.59
C ALA A 179 0.83 13.21 -18.40
N ASP A 180 0.06 13.31 -19.49
CA ASP A 180 -1.33 13.75 -19.50
C ASP A 180 -2.32 12.70 -20.05
N LYS A 181 -1.82 11.49 -20.36
CA LYS A 181 -2.63 10.44 -21.00
C LYS A 181 -3.77 9.93 -20.08
N PHE A 182 -3.53 9.84 -18.76
CA PHE A 182 -4.51 9.35 -17.79
C PHE A 182 -4.69 10.37 -16.66
N ALA A 183 -5.88 10.96 -16.54
CA ALA A 183 -6.18 11.97 -15.53
C ALA A 183 -6.62 11.36 -14.18
N SER A 184 -7.25 10.18 -14.21
CA SER A 184 -7.73 9.47 -13.02
C SER A 184 -7.84 7.98 -13.31
N GLY A 185 -7.91 7.17 -12.26
CA GLY A 185 -8.11 5.73 -12.37
C GLY A 185 -7.73 5.01 -11.09
N ARG A 186 -7.73 3.69 -11.15
CA ARG A 186 -7.46 2.81 -10.01
C ARG A 186 -5.98 2.65 -9.74
N ILE A 187 -5.64 2.20 -8.54
CA ILE A 187 -4.31 1.74 -8.16
C ILE A 187 -4.27 0.23 -8.38
N ALA A 188 -3.15 -0.29 -8.93
CA ALA A 188 -2.97 -1.73 -9.02
C ALA A 188 -1.57 -2.14 -8.57
N LEU A 189 -1.50 -3.19 -7.75
CA LEU A 189 -0.26 -3.83 -7.31
C LEU A 189 -0.02 -5.04 -8.21
N GLN A 190 1.19 -5.18 -8.75
CA GLN A 190 1.50 -6.22 -9.73
C GLN A 190 2.33 -7.36 -9.12
N HIS A 191 2.05 -8.59 -9.56
CA HIS A 191 3.04 -9.65 -9.71
C HIS A 191 3.14 -9.98 -11.20
N GLY A 192 4.30 -9.71 -11.80
CA GLY A 192 4.53 -9.74 -13.24
C GLY A 192 5.46 -10.86 -13.67
N LYS A 193 5.40 -11.19 -14.95
CA LYS A 193 6.38 -12.09 -15.56
C LYS A 193 7.75 -11.42 -15.63
N GLY A 194 8.77 -12.11 -15.13
CA GLY A 194 10.16 -11.71 -15.27
C GLY A 194 10.73 -12.03 -16.65
N VAL A 195 12.07 -12.05 -16.77
CA VAL A 195 12.74 -12.35 -18.06
C VAL A 195 12.50 -13.79 -18.49
N THR A 196 12.57 -14.74 -17.57
CA THR A 196 12.54 -16.18 -17.86
C THR A 196 11.23 -16.84 -17.50
N ASP A 197 10.61 -16.43 -16.39
CA ASP A 197 9.40 -17.06 -15.85
C ASP A 197 8.54 -16.03 -15.09
N ASP A 198 7.43 -16.49 -14.53
CA ASP A 198 6.49 -15.73 -13.72
C ASP A 198 6.64 -16.08 -12.22
N LYS A 199 7.87 -16.38 -11.78
CA LYS A 199 8.19 -16.75 -10.40
C LYS A 199 8.97 -15.63 -9.72
N GLY A 200 9.09 -15.78 -8.42
CA GLY A 200 9.73 -14.83 -7.53
C GLY A 200 8.71 -14.18 -6.62
N VAL A 201 9.13 -13.79 -5.43
CA VAL A 201 8.24 -13.31 -4.39
C VAL A 201 8.19 -11.79 -4.40
N VAL A 202 6.97 -11.25 -4.43
CA VAL A 202 6.70 -9.85 -4.05
C VAL A 202 5.76 -9.84 -2.84
N LYS A 203 6.00 -8.89 -1.94
CA LYS A 203 5.18 -8.67 -0.74
C LYS A 203 4.81 -7.21 -0.63
N PHE A 204 3.59 -6.95 -0.17
CA PHE A 204 3.15 -5.62 0.20
C PHE A 204 2.59 -5.65 1.62
N ARG A 205 2.89 -4.60 2.38
CA ARG A 205 2.25 -4.30 3.65
C ARG A 205 2.00 -2.80 3.71
N LYS A 206 0.91 -2.37 4.33
CA LYS A 206 0.56 -0.97 4.49
C LYS A 206 0.58 -0.20 3.15
N VAL A 207 -0.57 -0.12 2.52
CA VAL A 207 -0.79 0.75 1.35
C VAL A 207 -1.82 1.81 1.74
N GLU A 208 -1.41 3.08 1.69
CA GLU A 208 -2.26 4.22 2.08
C GLU A 208 -2.25 5.30 0.99
N ILE A 209 -3.38 5.99 0.81
CA ILE A 209 -3.53 7.04 -0.19
C ILE A 209 -4.16 8.30 0.43
N LYS A 210 -3.66 9.46 0.03
CA LYS A 210 -4.22 10.76 0.39
C LYS A 210 -4.68 11.47 -0.88
N PRO A 211 -5.98 11.64 -1.13
CA PRO A 211 -6.49 12.54 -2.17
C PRO A 211 -6.02 13.97 -1.93
N LEU A 212 -5.70 14.69 -3.02
CA LEU A 212 -5.17 16.06 -2.98
C LEU A 212 -6.19 17.06 -3.50
#